data_0959b695b940b3204a7c11c1037c5534
#
_entry.id   0959b695b940b3204a7c11c1037c5534
#
_cell.length_a   1.000
_cell.length_b   1.000
_cell.length_c   1.000
_cell.angle_alpha   90.00
_cell.angle_beta   90.00
_cell.angle_gamma   90.00
#
_symmetry.space_group_name_H-M   'P 1'
#
loop_
_entity.id
_entity.type
_entity.pdbx_description
1 polymer ?
#
loop_
_entity_poly.entity_id
_entity_poly.type
_entity_poly.pdbx_seq_one_letter_code
_entity_poly.pdbx_strand_id
1 'polypeptide(L)'
;NNNLPNQFYLSENYPNPFNPTTQFSYQIPEFSDVELAVYDIQGNLVKMIFKGSHKPGEFKVMVNSDNMASGYYMTVLKAGDLILTQKMMLLK
;
A
#
# COMPACT_ATOMS: atom_id res chain seq x y z
N ASN A 1 -5.36 12.17 -23.22
CA ASN A 1 -5.06 12.69 -22.34
C ASN A 1 -4.42 12.02 -21.32
N ASN A 2 -3.96 12.40 -20.61
CA ASN A 2 -3.13 12.07 -19.82
C ASN A 2 -3.58 11.91 -18.50
N ASN A 3 -4.69 11.33 -18.23
CA ASN A 3 -5.13 11.02 -16.91
C ASN A 3 -4.56 9.69 -16.43
N LEU A 4 -3.90 8.96 -17.27
CA LEU A 4 -3.28 7.72 -16.84
C LEU A 4 -1.88 8.01 -16.28
N PRO A 5 -1.51 7.36 -15.17
CA PRO A 5 -0.17 7.53 -14.65
C PRO A 5 0.86 6.93 -15.61
N ASN A 6 2.08 7.47 -15.57
CA ASN A 6 3.14 6.96 -16.43
C ASN A 6 4.23 6.25 -15.63
N GLN A 7 4.02 6.01 -14.35
CA GLN A 7 4.98 5.25 -13.56
C GLN A 7 4.28 4.67 -12.34
N PHE A 8 4.88 3.64 -11.76
CA PHE A 8 4.40 3.10 -10.50
C PHE A 8 4.67 4.11 -9.39
N TYR A 9 3.76 4.15 -8.42
CA TYR A 9 3.88 5.08 -7.31
C TYR A 9 3.15 4.52 -6.10
N LEU A 10 3.69 4.76 -4.92
CA LEU A 10 3.05 4.39 -3.67
C LEU A 10 3.20 5.58 -2.74
N SER A 11 2.10 6.16 -2.31
CA SER A 11 2.14 7.34 -1.46
C SER A 11 2.34 6.98 0.00
N GLU A 12 2.75 7.96 0.79
CA GLU A 12 2.68 7.84 2.24
C GLU A 12 1.22 7.76 2.65
N ASN A 13 0.97 7.14 3.79
CA ASN A 13 -0.37 7.10 4.34
C ASN A 13 -0.68 8.39 5.10
N TYR A 14 -1.95 8.74 5.18
CA TYR A 14 -2.39 9.88 5.94
C TYR A 14 -3.72 9.55 6.60
N PRO A 15 -3.86 9.80 7.90
CA PRO A 15 -2.86 10.34 8.81
C PRO A 15 -1.78 9.32 9.18
N ASN A 16 -0.63 9.83 9.58
CA ASN A 16 0.48 9.00 10.03
C ASN A 16 1.17 9.75 11.18
N PRO A 17 1.11 9.31 12.44
CA PRO A 17 0.53 8.02 12.90
C PRO A 17 -0.99 7.97 12.71
N PHE A 18 -1.52 6.78 12.70
CA PHE A 18 -2.96 6.61 12.48
C PHE A 18 -3.64 5.82 13.60
N ASN A 19 -4.92 6.07 13.76
CA ASN A 19 -5.82 5.35 14.66
C ASN A 19 -7.19 5.96 14.51
N PRO A 20 -8.21 5.22 14.08
CA PRO A 20 -8.15 3.80 13.75
C PRO A 20 -7.90 3.53 12.28
N THR A 21 -7.95 4.55 11.42
CA THR A 21 -7.83 4.33 9.98
C THR A 21 -6.84 5.27 9.36
N THR A 22 -6.28 4.86 8.25
CA THR A 22 -5.44 5.69 7.42
C THR A 22 -5.72 5.37 5.96
N GLN A 23 -5.27 6.21 5.05
CA GLN A 23 -5.41 5.90 3.64
C GLN A 23 -4.14 6.26 2.89
N PHE A 24 -3.94 5.59 1.79
CA PHE A 24 -2.83 5.89 0.89
C PHE A 24 -3.29 5.65 -0.55
N SER A 25 -2.53 6.13 -1.51
CA SER A 25 -2.83 5.92 -2.92
C SER A 25 -1.67 5.24 -3.61
N TYR A 26 -1.96 4.60 -4.73
CA TYR A 26 -0.92 4.00 -5.55
C TYR A 26 -1.31 4.12 -7.02
N GLN A 27 -0.31 4.04 -7.89
CA GLN A 27 -0.51 4.19 -9.32
C GLN A 27 0.08 2.99 -10.05
N ILE A 28 -0.64 2.52 -11.05
CA ILE A 28 -0.22 1.43 -11.93
C ILE A 28 -0.23 1.99 -13.35
N PRO A 29 0.91 2.04 -14.04
CA PRO A 29 0.95 2.68 -15.36
C PRO A 29 0.40 1.84 -16.50
N GLU A 30 0.41 0.52 -16.36
CA GLU A 30 -0.09 -0.38 -17.39
C GLU A 30 -0.49 -1.69 -16.74
N PHE A 31 -1.25 -2.53 -17.42
CA PHE A 31 -1.62 -3.82 -16.86
C PHE A 31 -0.37 -4.53 -16.38
N SER A 32 -0.39 -5.00 -15.15
CA SER A 32 0.77 -5.63 -14.53
C SER A 32 0.30 -6.63 -13.49
N ASP A 33 1.12 -7.65 -13.25
CA ASP A 33 0.89 -8.50 -12.09
C ASP A 33 1.45 -7.74 -10.88
N VAL A 34 0.61 -7.51 -9.90
CA VAL A 34 0.91 -6.64 -8.78
C VAL A 34 0.60 -7.35 -7.47
N GLU A 35 1.40 -7.08 -6.48
CA GLU A 35 1.14 -7.55 -5.13
C GLU A 35 1.22 -6.34 -4.22
N LEU A 36 0.16 -6.04 -3.48
CA LEU A 36 0.10 -4.90 -2.57
C LEU A 36 -0.33 -5.42 -1.21
N ALA A 37 0.51 -5.22 -0.21
CA ALA A 37 0.28 -5.82 1.09
C ALA A 37 0.89 -4.99 2.21
N VAL A 38 0.43 -5.25 3.44
CA VAL A 38 0.96 -4.63 4.64
C VAL A 38 1.68 -5.70 5.44
N TYR A 39 2.88 -5.39 5.89
CA TYR A 39 3.72 -6.29 6.69
C TYR A 39 4.08 -5.60 8.01
N ASP A 40 4.32 -6.39 9.05
CA ASP A 40 4.87 -5.84 10.29
C ASP A 40 6.40 -5.72 10.17
N ILE A 41 7.05 -5.19 11.22
CA ILE A 41 8.48 -4.94 11.13
C ILE A 41 9.30 -6.22 11.14
N GLN A 42 8.70 -7.35 11.46
CA GLN A 42 9.40 -8.62 11.41
C GLN A 42 9.25 -9.29 10.05
N GLY A 43 8.52 -8.66 9.14
CA GLY A 43 8.32 -9.22 7.81
C GLY A 43 7.13 -10.16 7.69
N ASN A 44 6.29 -10.22 8.72
CA ASN A 44 5.11 -11.07 8.67
C ASN A 44 3.99 -10.37 7.92
N LEU A 45 3.29 -11.09 7.08
CA LEU A 45 2.16 -10.55 6.35
C LEU A 45 1.01 -10.25 7.32
N VAL A 46 0.56 -9.01 7.34
CA VAL A 46 -0.55 -8.59 8.17
C VAL A 46 -1.83 -8.55 7.35
N LYS A 47 -1.77 -8.02 6.15
CA LYS A 47 -2.95 -7.88 5.32
C LYS A 47 -2.57 -7.90 3.85
N MET A 48 -3.20 -8.77 3.07
CA MET A 48 -3.04 -8.76 1.62
C MET A 48 -4.13 -7.87 1.04
N ILE A 49 -3.74 -6.79 0.37
CA ILE A 49 -4.69 -5.85 -0.19
C ILE A 49 -5.07 -6.25 -1.61
N PHE A 50 -4.10 -6.60 -2.42
CA PHE A 50 -4.35 -7.01 -3.79
C PHE A 50 -3.24 -7.94 -4.27
N LYS A 51 -3.60 -8.97 -5.01
CA LYS A 51 -2.63 -9.85 -5.62
C LYS A 51 -3.22 -10.36 -6.94
N GLY A 52 -2.54 -10.11 -8.02
CA GLY A 52 -2.97 -10.59 -9.33
C GLY A 52 -2.78 -9.54 -10.41
N SER A 53 -3.48 -9.73 -11.51
CA SER A 53 -3.41 -8.81 -12.64
C SER A 53 -4.18 -7.53 -12.30
N HIS A 54 -3.55 -6.39 -12.49
CA HIS A 54 -4.10 -5.11 -12.08
C HIS A 54 -4.17 -4.17 -13.26
N LYS A 55 -5.31 -3.49 -13.41
CA LYS A 55 -5.49 -2.53 -14.48
C LYS A 55 -4.74 -1.24 -14.16
N PRO A 56 -4.42 -0.44 -15.19
CA PRO A 56 -3.75 0.84 -14.93
C PRO A 56 -4.69 1.86 -14.28
N GLY A 57 -4.12 2.84 -13.64
CA GLY A 57 -4.87 3.91 -13.01
C GLY A 57 -4.28 4.33 -11.68
N GLU A 58 -5.00 5.21 -11.00
CA GLU A 58 -4.66 5.66 -9.67
C GLU A 58 -5.76 5.18 -8.72
N PHE A 59 -5.37 4.63 -7.59
CA PHE A 59 -6.29 3.97 -6.67
C PHE A 59 -6.03 4.40 -5.24
N LYS A 60 -7.07 4.42 -4.42
CA LYS A 60 -6.96 4.74 -2.99
C LYS A 60 -7.34 3.54 -2.17
N VAL A 61 -6.65 3.36 -1.06
CA VAL A 61 -6.88 2.25 -0.15
C VAL A 61 -7.03 2.79 1.26
N MET A 62 -8.02 2.29 1.99
CA MET A 62 -8.17 2.61 3.40
C MET A 62 -7.76 1.42 4.23
N VAL A 63 -6.95 1.66 5.25
CA VAL A 63 -6.47 0.61 6.15
C VAL A 63 -7.08 0.86 7.52
N ASN A 64 -7.69 -0.18 8.08
CA ASN A 64 -8.29 -0.13 9.39
C ASN A 64 -7.41 -0.90 10.36
N SER A 65 -7.23 -0.36 11.56
CA SER A 65 -6.31 -0.95 12.52
C SER A 65 -6.88 -2.13 13.31
N ASP A 66 -8.04 -2.65 12.93
CA ASP A 66 -8.61 -3.80 13.61
C ASP A 66 -7.62 -4.95 13.58
N ASN A 67 -7.45 -5.61 14.72
CA ASN A 67 -6.56 -6.75 14.85
C ASN A 67 -5.08 -6.40 14.65
N MET A 68 -4.73 -5.13 14.73
CA MET A 68 -3.34 -4.71 14.61
C MET A 68 -2.88 -4.08 15.93
N ALA A 69 -1.70 -4.44 16.38
CA ALA A 69 -1.12 -3.85 17.58
C ALA A 69 -0.43 -2.53 17.24
N SER A 70 -0.29 -1.63 18.20
CA SER A 70 0.48 -0.41 18.00
C SER A 70 1.90 -0.75 17.57
N GLY A 71 2.44 0.01 16.64
CA GLY A 71 3.80 -0.19 16.17
C GLY A 71 3.94 0.22 14.72
N TYR A 72 5.09 -0.15 14.14
CA TYR A 72 5.39 0.19 12.76
C TYR A 72 4.98 -0.93 11.82
N TYR A 73 4.54 -0.54 10.64
CA TYR A 73 4.13 -1.46 9.58
C TYR A 73 4.70 -0.95 8.25
N MET A 74 4.78 -1.82 7.26
CA MET A 74 5.25 -1.44 5.94
C MET A 74 4.20 -1.79 4.92
N THR A 75 3.83 -0.82 4.08
CA THR A 75 3.05 -1.09 2.88
C THR A 75 4.05 -1.39 1.77
N VAL A 76 3.83 -2.47 1.05
CA VAL A 76 4.74 -2.92 0.01
C VAL A 76 3.98 -3.14 -1.28
N LEU A 77 4.42 -2.49 -2.35
CA LEU A 77 3.87 -2.67 -3.69
C LEU A 77 4.94 -3.33 -4.55
N LYS A 78 4.64 -4.49 -5.09
CA LYS A 78 5.55 -5.22 -5.96
C LYS A 78 4.96 -5.35 -7.34
N ALA A 79 5.76 -5.10 -8.36
CA ALA A 79 5.35 -5.29 -9.75
C ALA A 79 6.58 -5.71 -10.53
N GLY A 80 6.67 -6.99 -10.92
CA GLY A 80 7.86 -7.52 -11.55
C GLY A 80 9.04 -7.39 -10.58
N ASP A 81 10.11 -6.75 -11.01
CA ASP A 81 11.28 -6.55 -10.17
C ASP A 81 11.18 -5.27 -9.35
N LEU A 82 10.15 -4.48 -9.55
CA LEU A 82 10.00 -3.22 -8.81
C LEU A 82 9.39 -3.48 -7.44
N ILE A 83 9.94 -2.86 -6.41
CA ILE A 83 9.40 -2.92 -5.07
C ILE A 83 9.39 -1.51 -4.51
N LEU A 84 8.21 -1.03 -4.13
CA LEU A 84 8.05 0.27 -3.47
C LEU A 84 7.53 0.01 -2.06
N THR A 85 8.05 0.76 -1.10
CA THR A 85 7.64 0.59 0.29
C THR A 85 7.36 1.92 0.95
N GLN A 86 6.45 1.92 1.90
CA GLN A 86 6.19 3.08 2.76
C GLN A 86 5.98 2.59 4.18
N LYS A 87 6.55 3.31 5.14
CA LYS A 87 6.44 2.94 6.55
C LYS A 87 5.23 3.65 7.16
N MET A 88 4.47 2.94 7.95
CA MET A 88 3.31 3.48 8.65
C MET A 88 3.49 3.28 10.15
N MET A 89 2.93 4.18 10.95
CA MET A 89 2.94 4.02 12.40
C MET A 89 1.51 4.00 12.92
N LEU A 90 1.18 2.96 13.67
CA LEU A 90 -0.13 2.84 14.31
C LEU A 90 0.04 3.13 15.81
N LEU A 91 -0.72 4.09 16.32
CA LEU A 91 -0.73 4.40 17.73
C LEU A 91 -2.15 4.25 18.25
N LYS A 92 -2.41 3.16 18.91
CA LYS A 92 -3.71 2.94 19.53
C LYS A 92 -3.81 3.56 20.89
#